data_ed72527f6d9c9c49208a00e188b8d1db
#
_entry.id   ed72527f6d9c9c49208a00e188b8d1db
#
_cell.length_a   1.000
_cell.length_b   1.000
_cell.length_c   1.000
_cell.angle_alpha   90.00
_cell.angle_beta   90.00
_cell.angle_gamma   90.00
#
_symmetry.space_group_name_H-M   'P 1'
#
loop_
_entity.id
_entity.type
_entity.pdbx_description
1 polymer ?
#
loop_
_entity_poly.entity_id
_entity_poly.type
_entity_poly.pdbx_seq_one_letter_code
_entity_poly.pdbx_strand_id
1 'polypeptide(L)'
;MNYRADYGFKTFETAESPNIVFFNNNGTKLELYPLQALASDINEMEPPALSSQGFCGITFAMNAKTKIEVGQLLALAEVHGAKIVKPAQEVFWGGYSGYFTDLDGYYWEVAYAESWQFDEQEMLVIEP
;
A
#
# COMPACT_ATOMS: atom_id res chain seq x y z
N MET A 1 10.64 18.30 2.73
CA MET A 1 9.31 18.78 2.28
C MET A 1 8.33 18.58 3.41
N ASN A 2 7.58 19.61 3.77
CA ASN A 2 6.55 19.52 4.81
C ASN A 2 5.16 19.46 4.15
N TYR A 3 4.65 18.25 3.95
CA TYR A 3 3.36 18.03 3.28
C TYR A 3 2.17 18.71 3.97
N ARG A 4 2.24 18.92 5.29
CA ARG A 4 1.20 19.67 6.03
C ARG A 4 1.24 21.16 5.70
N ALA A 5 2.41 21.76 5.77
CA ALA A 5 2.58 23.20 5.58
C ALA A 5 2.56 23.59 4.11
N ASP A 6 3.25 22.80 3.26
CA ASP A 6 3.50 23.17 1.87
C ASP A 6 2.31 22.86 0.95
N TYR A 7 1.56 21.79 1.24
CA TYR A 7 0.48 21.31 0.38
C TYR A 7 -0.90 21.24 1.06
N GLY A 8 -0.99 21.58 2.34
CA GLY A 8 -2.24 21.56 3.10
C GLY A 8 -2.81 20.15 3.33
N PHE A 9 -2.02 19.11 3.19
CA PHE A 9 -2.45 17.74 3.46
C PHE A 9 -2.74 17.53 4.93
N LYS A 10 -3.86 16.90 5.23
CA LYS A 10 -4.29 16.62 6.60
C LYS A 10 -3.79 15.27 7.06
N THR A 11 -3.19 15.23 8.25
CA THR A 11 -2.81 13.98 8.91
C THR A 11 -3.12 14.07 10.39
N PHE A 12 -3.40 12.93 11.01
CA PHE A 12 -3.58 12.79 12.46
C PHE A 12 -2.28 12.40 13.18
N GLU A 13 -1.21 12.15 12.42
CA GLU A 13 0.09 11.80 12.99
C GLU A 13 0.67 12.97 13.80
N THR A 14 1.05 12.70 15.04
CA THR A 14 1.61 13.69 15.98
C THR A 14 3.01 13.33 16.47
N ALA A 15 3.50 12.11 16.19
CA ALA A 15 4.85 11.70 16.56
C ALA A 15 5.90 12.53 15.81
N GLU A 16 7.04 12.79 16.47
CA GLU A 16 8.16 13.53 15.86
C GLU A 16 8.87 12.68 14.78
N SER A 17 8.90 11.37 14.95
CA SER A 17 9.59 10.43 14.05
C SER A 17 8.74 9.19 13.83
N PRO A 18 7.60 9.31 13.12
CA PRO A 18 6.73 8.17 12.87
C PRO A 18 7.36 7.19 11.86
N ASN A 19 7.06 5.91 12.01
CA ASN A 19 7.44 4.89 11.03
C ASN A 19 6.63 5.00 9.73
N ILE A 20 5.40 5.51 9.82
CA ILE A 20 4.49 5.65 8.69
C ILE A 20 3.61 6.88 8.92
N VAL A 21 3.29 7.59 7.86
CA VAL A 21 2.37 8.75 7.92
C VAL A 21 1.30 8.61 6.85
N PHE A 22 0.05 8.65 7.28
CA PHE A 22 -1.10 8.73 6.40
C PHE A 22 -1.62 10.15 6.29
N PHE A 23 -1.92 10.58 5.07
CA PHE A 23 -2.58 11.85 4.78
C PHE A 23 -3.96 11.60 4.21
N ASN A 24 -4.97 12.21 4.83
CA ASN A 24 -6.36 12.06 4.45
C ASN A 24 -6.77 13.21 3.51
N ASN A 25 -6.69 12.97 2.22
CA ASN A 25 -7.12 13.89 1.19
C ASN A 25 -8.50 13.49 0.64
N ASN A 26 -9.22 14.46 0.09
CA ASN A 26 -10.48 14.16 -0.61
C ASN A 26 -10.20 13.28 -1.84
N GLY A 27 -10.85 12.12 -1.87
CA GLY A 27 -10.77 11.17 -2.98
C GLY A 27 -9.50 10.32 -3.04
N THR A 28 -8.38 10.78 -2.48
CA THR A 28 -7.10 10.07 -2.52
C THR A 28 -6.45 10.06 -1.15
N LYS A 29 -5.82 8.94 -0.80
CA LYS A 29 -5.00 8.83 0.42
C LYS A 29 -3.53 8.78 0.00
N LEU A 30 -2.68 9.51 0.71
CA LEU A 30 -1.23 9.47 0.54
C LEU A 30 -0.62 8.86 1.80
N GLU A 31 0.24 7.88 1.61
CA GLU A 31 1.01 7.26 2.66
C GLU A 31 2.49 7.52 2.42
N LEU A 32 3.21 7.93 3.47
CA LEU A 32 4.67 8.01 3.47
C LEU A 32 5.23 6.91 4.37
N TYR A 33 6.04 6.05 3.79
CA TYR A 33 6.63 4.92 4.46
C TYR A 33 8.12 4.83 4.14
N PRO A 34 9.01 4.48 5.10
CA PRO A 34 10.45 4.39 4.83
C PRO A 34 10.74 3.43 3.68
N LEU A 35 11.50 3.88 2.69
CA LEU A 35 11.76 3.15 1.44
C LEU A 35 12.32 1.75 1.68
N GLN A 36 13.26 1.60 2.62
CA GLN A 36 13.83 0.30 2.96
C GLN A 36 12.77 -0.64 3.58
N ALA A 37 11.91 -0.12 4.45
CA ALA A 37 10.84 -0.90 5.06
C ALA A 37 9.80 -1.35 4.01
N LEU A 38 9.46 -0.47 3.07
CA LEU A 38 8.56 -0.79 1.95
C LEU A 38 9.16 -1.90 1.06
N ALA A 39 10.42 -1.79 0.69
CA ALA A 39 11.09 -2.83 -0.10
C ALA A 39 11.07 -4.20 0.62
N SER A 40 11.33 -4.20 1.93
CA SER A 40 11.29 -5.43 2.73
C SER A 40 9.87 -6.00 2.86
N ASP A 41 8.85 -5.16 2.92
CA ASP A 41 7.45 -5.61 2.94
C ASP A 41 7.02 -6.27 1.62
N ILE A 42 7.53 -5.77 0.48
CA ILE A 42 7.27 -6.37 -0.84
C ILE A 42 7.82 -7.80 -0.92
N ASN A 43 9.05 -8.00 -0.47
CA ASN A 43 9.66 -9.33 -0.41
C ASN A 43 10.75 -9.34 0.68
N GLU A 44 10.46 -9.96 1.81
CA GLU A 44 11.37 -10.01 2.96
C GLU A 44 12.67 -10.76 2.65
N MET A 45 12.59 -11.84 1.88
CA MET A 45 13.74 -12.69 1.55
C MET A 45 14.61 -12.09 0.45
N GLU A 46 14.02 -11.37 -0.49
CA GLU A 46 14.70 -10.77 -1.63
C GLU A 46 14.09 -9.40 -1.94
N PRO A 47 14.34 -8.39 -1.10
CA PRO A 47 13.79 -7.05 -1.32
C PRO A 47 14.24 -6.47 -2.67
N PRO A 48 13.37 -5.72 -3.37
CA PRO A 48 13.80 -5.02 -4.57
C PRO A 48 14.93 -4.03 -4.28
N ALA A 49 15.89 -3.95 -5.19
CA ALA A 49 17.06 -3.08 -5.04
C ALA A 49 16.65 -1.59 -5.03
N LEU A 50 17.16 -0.86 -4.05
CA LEU A 50 16.94 0.58 -3.89
C LEU A 50 17.93 1.38 -4.74
N SER A 51 17.64 1.50 -6.02
CA SER A 51 18.48 2.28 -6.94
C SER A 51 17.61 3.01 -7.96
N SER A 52 18.19 3.94 -8.70
CA SER A 52 17.51 4.64 -9.78
C SER A 52 17.07 3.73 -10.94
N GLN A 53 17.62 2.52 -11.00
CA GLN A 53 17.29 1.49 -11.98
C GLN A 53 16.53 0.30 -11.39
N GLY A 54 16.33 0.29 -10.07
CA GLY A 54 15.57 -0.71 -9.35
C GLY A 54 14.19 -0.20 -8.92
N PHE A 55 13.83 -0.51 -7.68
CA PHE A 55 12.56 -0.05 -7.12
C PHE A 55 12.54 1.47 -6.97
N CYS A 56 11.56 2.13 -7.60
CA CYS A 56 11.45 3.59 -7.65
C CYS A 56 10.87 4.23 -6.39
N GLY A 57 10.46 3.43 -5.41
CA GLY A 57 9.91 3.91 -4.14
C GLY A 57 8.42 4.29 -4.22
N ILE A 58 7.72 3.85 -5.26
CA ILE A 58 6.27 4.07 -5.42
C ILE A 58 5.59 2.72 -5.55
N THR A 59 4.52 2.52 -4.78
CA THR A 59 3.57 1.43 -4.99
C THR A 59 2.17 2.01 -5.12
N PHE A 60 1.35 1.37 -5.94
CA PHE A 60 -0.08 1.60 -5.95
C PHE A 60 -0.75 0.62 -5.00
N ALA A 61 -1.95 0.95 -4.52
CA ALA A 61 -2.69 0.06 -3.64
C ALA A 61 -4.17 0.00 -4.01
N MET A 62 -4.74 -1.19 -3.86
CA MET A 62 -6.17 -1.44 -3.93
C MET A 62 -6.63 -1.96 -2.57
N ASN A 63 -7.68 -1.36 -2.02
CA ASN A 63 -8.26 -1.77 -0.76
C ASN A 63 -9.43 -2.72 -1.01
N ALA A 64 -9.28 -3.96 -0.56
CA ALA A 64 -10.31 -4.98 -0.62
C ALA A 64 -11.18 -4.97 0.64
N LYS A 65 -12.38 -5.50 0.55
CA LYS A 65 -13.34 -5.57 1.66
C LYS A 65 -13.32 -6.91 2.40
N THR A 66 -12.66 -7.91 1.84
CA THR A 66 -12.52 -9.24 2.45
C THR A 66 -11.18 -9.88 2.06
N LYS A 67 -10.74 -10.87 2.84
CA LYS A 67 -9.56 -11.69 2.50
C LYS A 67 -9.77 -12.46 1.19
N ILE A 68 -10.98 -12.93 0.95
CA ILE A 68 -11.33 -13.65 -0.30
C ILE A 68 -11.13 -12.73 -1.49
N GLU A 69 -11.57 -11.48 -1.40
CA GLU A 69 -11.42 -10.48 -2.47
C GLU A 69 -9.95 -10.19 -2.78
N VAL A 70 -9.08 -10.12 -1.76
CA VAL A 70 -7.62 -10.00 -1.98
C VAL A 70 -7.11 -11.11 -2.88
N GLY A 71 -7.42 -12.37 -2.56
CA GLY A 71 -7.02 -13.53 -3.38
C GLY A 71 -7.58 -13.49 -4.79
N GLN A 72 -8.84 -13.09 -4.95
CA GLN A 72 -9.49 -12.98 -6.27
C GLN A 72 -8.85 -11.90 -7.14
N LEU A 73 -8.53 -10.73 -6.57
CA LEU A 73 -7.88 -9.63 -7.30
C LEU A 73 -6.46 -9.98 -7.72
N LEU A 74 -5.69 -10.67 -6.88
CA LEU A 74 -4.37 -11.16 -7.24
C LEU A 74 -4.43 -12.21 -8.35
N ALA A 75 -5.36 -13.17 -8.26
CA ALA A 75 -5.56 -14.18 -9.30
C ALA A 75 -6.00 -13.53 -10.63
N LEU A 76 -6.86 -12.53 -10.58
CA LEU A 76 -7.28 -11.78 -11.76
C LEU A 76 -6.10 -11.05 -12.41
N ALA A 77 -5.26 -10.40 -11.61
CA ALA A 77 -4.05 -9.74 -12.12
C ALA A 77 -3.12 -10.75 -12.82
N GLU A 78 -2.90 -11.92 -12.22
CA GLU A 78 -2.06 -12.98 -12.81
C GLU A 78 -2.61 -13.50 -14.14
N VAL A 79 -3.92 -13.71 -14.24
CA VAL A 79 -4.58 -14.12 -15.50
C VAL A 79 -4.35 -13.10 -16.62
N HIS A 80 -4.23 -11.82 -16.28
CA HIS A 80 -3.94 -10.73 -17.23
C HIS A 80 -2.45 -10.43 -17.42
N GLY A 81 -1.56 -11.31 -16.96
CA GLY A 81 -0.13 -11.23 -17.22
C GLY A 81 0.70 -10.54 -16.16
N ALA A 82 0.11 -10.13 -15.05
CA ALA A 82 0.86 -9.62 -13.92
C ALA A 82 1.68 -10.73 -13.23
N LYS A 83 2.77 -10.35 -12.60
CA LYS A 83 3.60 -11.26 -11.82
C LYS A 83 3.28 -11.10 -10.34
N ILE A 84 2.87 -12.17 -9.66
CA ILE A 84 2.72 -12.16 -8.21
C ILE A 84 4.11 -12.17 -7.57
N VAL A 85 4.43 -11.11 -6.82
CA VAL A 85 5.73 -10.94 -6.14
C VAL A 85 5.64 -11.25 -4.65
N LYS A 86 4.44 -11.17 -4.08
CA LYS A 86 4.14 -11.58 -2.72
C LYS A 86 2.74 -12.19 -2.69
N PRO A 87 2.59 -13.50 -2.43
CA PRO A 87 1.27 -14.11 -2.26
C PRO A 87 0.49 -13.47 -1.11
N ALA A 88 -0.84 -13.50 -1.20
CA ALA A 88 -1.71 -13.01 -0.13
C ALA A 88 -1.43 -13.75 1.19
N GLN A 89 -1.21 -13.01 2.26
CA GLN A 89 -0.88 -13.55 3.58
C GLN A 89 -1.22 -12.57 4.68
N GLU A 90 -1.31 -13.07 5.90
CA GLU A 90 -1.37 -12.23 7.10
C GLU A 90 -0.09 -11.40 7.21
N VAL A 91 -0.22 -10.14 7.59
CA VAL A 91 0.89 -9.19 7.70
C VAL A 91 0.99 -8.58 9.09
N PHE A 92 2.19 -8.07 9.43
CA PHE A 92 2.55 -7.64 10.79
C PHE A 92 1.66 -6.52 11.35
N TRP A 93 1.07 -5.68 10.49
CA TRP A 93 0.21 -4.58 10.92
C TRP A 93 -1.26 -5.00 11.14
N GLY A 94 -1.55 -6.31 11.12
CA GLY A 94 -2.88 -6.88 11.40
C GLY A 94 -3.79 -7.00 10.19
N GLY A 95 -3.28 -6.74 8.99
CA GLY A 95 -4.01 -6.90 7.74
C GLY A 95 -3.71 -8.21 7.03
N TYR A 96 -4.27 -8.33 5.83
CA TYR A 96 -4.06 -9.43 4.89
C TYR A 96 -3.78 -8.82 3.51
N SER A 97 -2.60 -9.06 2.95
CA SER A 97 -2.21 -8.43 1.69
C SER A 97 -1.28 -9.28 0.85
N GLY A 98 -1.18 -8.92 -0.42
CA GLY A 98 -0.21 -9.42 -1.37
C GLY A 98 0.18 -8.33 -2.36
N TYR A 99 1.22 -8.60 -3.15
CA TYR A 99 1.74 -7.68 -4.16
C TYR A 99 1.88 -8.36 -5.52
N PHE A 100 1.66 -7.58 -6.57
CA PHE A 100 2.00 -7.97 -7.94
C PHE A 100 2.71 -6.83 -8.65
N THR A 101 3.46 -7.15 -9.71
CA THR A 101 3.92 -6.16 -10.68
C THR A 101 3.03 -6.21 -11.91
N ASP A 102 2.65 -5.04 -12.42
CA ASP A 102 1.94 -4.94 -13.70
C ASP A 102 2.89 -5.13 -14.89
N LEU A 103 2.35 -5.01 -16.11
CA LEU A 103 3.12 -5.21 -17.34
C LEU A 103 4.19 -4.14 -17.56
N ASP A 104 4.06 -2.98 -16.92
CA ASP A 104 5.03 -1.88 -16.96
C ASP A 104 6.06 -1.95 -15.83
N GLY A 105 5.93 -2.92 -14.92
CA GLY A 105 6.85 -3.16 -13.83
C GLY A 105 6.54 -2.38 -12.55
N TYR A 106 5.39 -1.70 -12.46
CA TYR A 106 4.96 -1.04 -11.26
C TYR A 106 4.40 -2.03 -10.24
N TYR A 107 4.70 -1.78 -8.97
CA TYR A 107 4.23 -2.61 -7.86
C TYR A 107 2.86 -2.16 -7.38
N TRP A 108 1.98 -3.12 -7.17
CA TRP A 108 0.63 -2.96 -6.67
C TRP A 108 0.42 -3.81 -5.43
N GLU A 109 -0.07 -3.20 -4.36
CA GLU A 109 -0.57 -3.90 -3.19
C GLU A 109 -2.08 -4.13 -3.33
N VAL A 110 -2.53 -5.31 -2.93
CA VAL A 110 -3.95 -5.59 -2.69
C VAL A 110 -4.08 -5.94 -1.21
N ALA A 111 -4.81 -5.15 -0.46
CA ALA A 111 -4.83 -5.24 1.00
C ALA A 111 -6.24 -5.20 1.57
N TYR A 112 -6.39 -5.84 2.72
CA TYR A 112 -7.58 -5.85 3.54
C TYR A 112 -7.21 -5.79 5.02
N ALA A 113 -8.01 -5.10 5.83
CA ALA A 113 -8.00 -5.23 7.28
C ALA A 113 -9.43 -5.23 7.83
N GLU A 114 -9.66 -6.03 8.85
CA GLU A 114 -10.98 -6.18 9.48
C GLU A 114 -11.51 -4.87 10.08
N SER A 115 -10.60 -4.03 10.56
CA SER A 115 -10.93 -2.72 11.15
C SER A 115 -11.26 -1.63 10.12
N TRP A 116 -11.06 -1.88 8.84
CA TRP A 116 -11.27 -0.86 7.81
C TRP A 116 -12.75 -0.59 7.58
N GLN A 117 -13.06 0.70 7.41
CA GLN A 117 -14.38 1.20 7.07
C GLN A 117 -14.29 1.95 5.75
N PHE A 118 -15.35 1.85 4.96
CA PHE A 118 -15.49 2.52 3.67
C PHE A 118 -16.67 3.48 3.73
N ASP A 119 -16.52 4.62 3.09
CA ASP A 119 -17.59 5.60 2.98
C ASP A 119 -18.60 5.25 1.85
N GLU A 120 -19.60 6.13 1.64
CA GLU A 120 -20.62 5.94 0.60
C GLU A 120 -20.06 5.93 -0.83
N GLN A 121 -18.86 6.47 -1.03
CA GLN A 121 -18.14 6.48 -2.31
C GLN A 121 -17.15 5.31 -2.42
N GLU A 122 -17.25 4.31 -1.55
CA GLU A 122 -16.34 3.14 -1.51
C GLU A 122 -14.87 3.50 -1.21
N MET A 123 -14.61 4.67 -0.61
CA MET A 123 -13.29 5.11 -0.23
C MET A 123 -12.97 4.68 1.20
N LEU A 124 -11.73 4.22 1.41
CA LEU A 124 -11.25 3.88 2.75
C LEU A 124 -11.28 5.13 3.66
N VAL A 125 -11.96 5.00 4.79
CA VAL A 125 -12.00 6.04 5.82
C VAL A 125 -10.75 5.94 6.68
N ILE A 126 -9.96 7.02 6.74
CA ILE A 126 -8.81 7.14 7.63
C ILE A 126 -9.21 8.07 8.77
N GLU A 127 -9.32 7.50 9.95
CA GLU A 127 -9.66 8.22 11.18
C GLU A 127 -8.46 8.30 12.12
N PRO A 128 -8.47 9.27 13.05
CA PRO A 128 -7.43 9.41 14.05
C PRO A 128 -7.33 8.22 15.00
#